data_bd187c337d21cc77d70993f2d8585784
#
_entry.id   bd187c337d21cc77d70993f2d8585784
#
_cell.length_a   1.000
_cell.length_b   1.000
_cell.length_c   1.000
_cell.angle_alpha   90.00
_cell.angle_beta   90.00
_cell.angle_gamma   90.00
#
_symmetry.space_group_name_H-M   'P 1'
#
loop_
_entity.id
_entity.type
_entity.pdbx_description
1 polymer ?
#
loop_
_entity_poly.entity_id
_entity_poly.type
_entity_poly.pdbx_seq_one_letter_code
_entity_poly.pdbx_strand_id
1 'polypeptide(L)'
;MMHYAPDAVDISYRANSGVYLQGRYEIQIPDSFVTPMGRHNCGVLYAQVTPDINMCYPALTWQTFDMDFTAARFGADRRKTANARVTVRLNGVKILDTSRSRAQRRAALVRGPRPAPSPGPSPFRPTAPGRSS
;
A
#
# COMPACT_ATOMS: atom_id res chain seq x y z
N MET A 1 12.24 4.08 -21.55
CA MET A 1 13.46 3.88 -20.73
C MET A 1 13.51 5.05 -19.74
N MET A 2 13.35 4.81 -18.43
CA MET A 2 13.45 5.90 -17.45
C MET A 2 14.90 6.37 -17.36
N HIS A 3 15.09 7.69 -17.44
CA HIS A 3 16.40 8.28 -17.23
C HIS A 3 16.70 8.27 -15.73
N TYR A 4 17.79 7.63 -15.34
CA TYR A 4 18.23 7.54 -13.96
C TYR A 4 19.42 8.49 -13.73
N ALA A 5 19.26 9.45 -12.84
CA ALA A 5 20.31 10.40 -12.44
C ALA A 5 20.63 10.22 -10.95
N PRO A 6 21.54 9.32 -10.59
CA PRO A 6 21.79 8.94 -9.20
C PRO A 6 22.28 10.10 -8.32
N ASP A 7 22.93 11.10 -8.92
CA ASP A 7 23.51 12.24 -8.21
C ASP A 7 22.53 13.41 -8.06
N ALA A 8 21.28 13.27 -8.56
CA ALA A 8 20.30 14.32 -8.44
C ALA A 8 19.87 14.50 -6.96
N VAL A 9 19.97 15.73 -6.48
CA VAL A 9 19.53 16.11 -5.13
C VAL A 9 18.01 16.04 -5.04
N ASP A 10 17.31 16.42 -6.11
CA ASP A 10 15.86 16.30 -6.19
C ASP A 10 15.48 14.89 -6.66
N ILE A 11 14.76 14.18 -5.82
CA ILE A 11 14.30 12.81 -6.04
C ILE A 11 13.49 12.65 -7.33
N SER A 12 12.76 13.67 -7.77
CA SER A 12 11.97 13.65 -9.00
C SER A 12 12.82 13.50 -10.27
N TYR A 13 14.10 13.81 -10.19
CA TYR A 13 15.06 13.65 -11.30
C TYR A 13 15.79 12.31 -11.31
N ARG A 14 15.76 11.56 -10.21
CA ARG A 14 16.42 10.24 -10.16
C ARG A 14 15.68 9.21 -11.01
N ALA A 15 14.40 9.07 -10.79
CA ALA A 15 13.46 8.30 -11.58
C ALA A 15 12.06 8.72 -11.16
N ASN A 16 11.13 8.84 -12.10
CA ASN A 16 9.76 9.19 -11.80
C ASN A 16 8.81 8.41 -12.70
N SER A 17 7.86 7.73 -12.08
CA SER A 17 6.80 6.98 -12.71
C SER A 17 5.62 6.86 -11.75
N GLY A 18 4.51 6.30 -12.19
CA GLY A 18 3.35 6.09 -11.35
C GLY A 18 2.38 5.05 -11.90
N VAL A 19 1.61 4.47 -11.00
CA VAL A 19 0.45 3.64 -11.33
C VAL A 19 -0.81 4.46 -11.16
N TYR A 20 -1.59 4.55 -12.24
CA TYR A 20 -2.85 5.29 -12.26
C TYR A 20 -4.04 4.36 -12.01
N LEU A 21 -4.74 4.59 -10.91
CA LEU A 21 -5.98 3.91 -10.58
C LEU A 21 -7.15 4.71 -11.16
N GLN A 22 -7.90 4.10 -12.07
CA GLN A 22 -9.01 4.74 -12.83
C GLN A 22 -8.63 6.06 -13.54
N GLY A 23 -7.36 6.23 -13.92
CA GLY A 23 -6.87 7.45 -14.54
C GLY A 23 -6.96 8.72 -13.69
N ARG A 24 -7.22 8.60 -12.38
CA ARG A 24 -7.45 9.73 -11.46
C ARG A 24 -6.52 9.75 -10.26
N TYR A 25 -6.10 8.60 -9.78
CA TYR A 25 -5.32 8.44 -8.56
C TYR A 25 -3.95 7.87 -8.94
N GLU A 26 -2.92 8.63 -8.72
CA GLU A 26 -1.56 8.21 -9.02
C GLU A 26 -0.85 7.74 -7.75
N ILE A 27 -0.36 6.51 -7.75
CA ILE A 27 0.61 6.03 -6.78
C ILE A 27 1.99 6.21 -7.39
N GLN A 28 2.78 7.11 -6.83
CA GLN A 28 4.11 7.46 -7.35
C GLN A 28 5.13 6.34 -7.19
N ILE A 29 5.99 6.19 -8.18
CA ILE A 29 7.11 5.24 -8.21
C ILE A 29 8.40 5.99 -8.56
N PRO A 30 8.90 6.89 -7.74
CA PRO A 30 10.22 7.47 -7.86
C PRO A 30 11.27 6.60 -7.16
N ASP A 31 12.56 6.84 -7.45
CA ASP A 31 13.64 6.33 -6.60
C ASP A 31 13.74 7.18 -5.33
N SER A 32 13.21 6.66 -4.24
CA SER A 32 13.26 7.31 -2.92
C SER A 32 14.08 6.51 -1.90
N PHE A 33 14.95 5.62 -2.35
CA PHE A 33 15.80 4.86 -1.45
C PHE A 33 16.63 5.79 -0.54
N VAL A 34 16.67 5.49 0.75
CA VAL A 34 17.35 6.25 1.84
C VAL A 34 16.99 7.73 1.95
N THR A 35 15.94 8.18 1.27
CA THR A 35 15.50 9.56 1.42
C THR A 35 14.55 9.72 2.62
N PRO A 36 14.56 10.87 3.30
CA PRO A 36 13.54 11.18 4.29
C PRO A 36 12.14 11.11 3.70
N MET A 37 11.14 10.71 4.50
CA MET A 37 9.76 10.65 4.04
C MET A 37 9.23 12.04 3.67
N GLY A 38 8.72 12.16 2.46
CA GLY A 38 8.20 13.39 1.89
C GLY A 38 7.09 13.15 0.86
N ARG A 39 6.65 14.23 0.24
CA ARG A 39 5.54 14.22 -0.74
C ARG A 39 5.90 13.59 -2.09
N HIS A 40 7.14 13.29 -2.34
CA HIS A 40 7.64 12.74 -3.60
C HIS A 40 8.22 11.33 -3.44
N ASN A 41 8.02 10.69 -2.29
CA ASN A 41 8.51 9.34 -2.08
C ASN A 41 7.68 8.27 -2.81
N CYS A 42 8.30 7.13 -2.96
CA CYS A 42 7.67 5.93 -3.52
C CYS A 42 6.43 5.53 -2.70
N GLY A 43 5.32 5.29 -3.39
CA GLY A 43 4.05 4.93 -2.77
C GLY A 43 3.17 6.11 -2.33
N VAL A 44 3.59 7.35 -2.57
CA VAL A 44 2.74 8.54 -2.33
C VAL A 44 1.50 8.48 -3.23
N LEU A 45 0.33 8.69 -2.66
CA LEU A 45 -0.86 9.04 -3.42
C LEU A 45 -0.74 10.54 -3.78
N TYR A 46 -0.42 10.81 -5.04
CA TYR A 46 -0.02 12.12 -5.54
C TYR A 46 -0.99 13.24 -5.09
N ALA A 47 -0.42 14.33 -4.57
CA ALA A 47 -1.11 15.51 -4.05
C ALA A 47 -2.14 15.24 -2.93
N GLN A 48 -2.25 14.02 -2.40
CA GLN A 48 -3.27 13.66 -1.41
C GLN A 48 -2.69 13.09 -0.12
N VAL A 49 -1.99 11.98 -0.18
CA VAL A 49 -1.56 11.26 1.04
C VAL A 49 -0.12 10.76 0.91
N THR A 50 0.69 11.12 1.88
CA THR A 50 2.04 10.60 2.05
C THR A 50 2.00 9.27 2.80
N PRO A 51 2.79 8.26 2.41
CA PRO A 51 2.95 7.02 3.15
C PRO A 51 3.43 7.25 4.58
N ASP A 52 3.21 6.28 5.43
CA ASP A 52 3.64 6.34 6.83
C ASP A 52 5.12 5.96 7.00
N ILE A 53 5.67 5.19 6.05
CA ILE A 53 7.05 4.72 6.06
C ILE A 53 7.57 4.58 4.62
N ASN A 54 8.87 4.84 4.41
CA ASN A 54 9.55 4.61 3.14
C ASN A 54 10.15 3.20 3.11
N MET A 55 9.60 2.33 2.24
CA MET A 55 10.04 0.95 2.03
C MET A 55 10.64 0.74 0.64
N CYS A 56 11.09 1.82 -0.01
CA CYS A 56 11.74 1.76 -1.31
C CYS A 56 13.10 1.05 -1.19
N TYR A 57 13.34 0.08 -2.08
CA TYR A 57 14.64 -0.55 -2.23
C TYR A 57 15.56 0.29 -3.13
N PRO A 58 16.87 -0.01 -3.15
CA PRO A 58 17.80 0.66 -4.06
C PRO A 58 17.34 0.56 -5.52
N ALA A 59 17.73 1.53 -6.34
CA ALA A 59 17.54 1.47 -7.78
C ALA A 59 18.08 0.17 -8.37
N LEU A 60 17.51 -0.25 -9.50
CA LEU A 60 17.83 -1.51 -10.19
C LEU A 60 17.50 -2.79 -9.39
N THR A 61 16.80 -2.66 -8.28
CA THR A 61 16.27 -3.78 -7.51
C THR A 61 14.79 -3.96 -7.80
N TRP A 62 14.34 -5.19 -8.00
CA TRP A 62 12.92 -5.50 -8.15
C TRP A 62 12.17 -5.15 -6.88
N GLN A 63 11.01 -4.53 -7.04
CA GLN A 63 10.13 -4.12 -5.96
C GLN A 63 8.71 -4.58 -6.27
N THR A 64 7.94 -4.86 -5.24
CA THR A 64 6.54 -5.28 -5.38
C THR A 64 5.59 -4.25 -4.81
N PHE A 65 4.53 -3.96 -5.56
CA PHE A 65 3.39 -3.19 -5.09
C PHE A 65 2.15 -4.07 -5.07
N ASP A 66 1.51 -4.16 -3.91
CA ASP A 66 0.16 -4.72 -3.77
C ASP A 66 -0.80 -3.57 -3.44
N MET A 67 -1.86 -3.44 -4.24
CA MET A 67 -2.81 -2.33 -4.10
C MET A 67 -4.24 -2.84 -4.04
N ASP A 68 -4.91 -2.59 -2.90
CA ASP A 68 -6.35 -2.79 -2.76
C ASP A 68 -7.04 -1.46 -3.04
N PHE A 69 -7.87 -1.39 -4.08
CA PHE A 69 -8.55 -0.17 -4.47
C PHE A 69 -10.07 -0.34 -4.49
N THR A 70 -10.77 0.61 -3.88
CA THR A 70 -12.23 0.73 -3.95
C THR A 70 -12.57 2.10 -4.53
N ALA A 71 -13.31 2.12 -5.61
CA ALA A 71 -13.74 3.37 -6.26
C ALA A 71 -14.67 4.21 -5.38
N ALA A 72 -14.69 5.51 -5.61
CA ALA A 72 -15.68 6.40 -5.03
C ALA A 72 -17.09 5.99 -5.49
N ARG A 73 -18.07 6.13 -4.61
CA ARG A 73 -19.47 5.86 -4.92
C ARG A 73 -20.25 7.17 -5.07
N PHE A 74 -21.23 7.15 -5.96
CA PHE A 74 -22.10 8.27 -6.25
C PHE A 74 -23.55 7.80 -6.20
N GLY A 75 -24.44 8.66 -5.69
CA GLY A 75 -25.89 8.44 -5.72
C GLY A 75 -26.49 8.70 -7.11
N ALA A 76 -27.79 8.49 -7.24
CA ALA A 76 -28.55 8.75 -8.45
C ALA A 76 -28.52 10.26 -8.85
N ASP A 77 -28.37 11.14 -7.86
CA ASP A 77 -28.20 12.58 -7.99
C ASP A 77 -26.76 13.01 -8.35
N ARG A 78 -25.88 12.04 -8.66
CA ARG A 78 -24.44 12.23 -8.93
C ARG A 78 -23.64 12.82 -7.76
N ARG A 79 -24.22 12.96 -6.58
CA ARG A 79 -23.47 13.34 -5.38
C ARG A 79 -22.63 12.17 -4.88
N LYS A 80 -21.40 12.48 -4.46
CA LYS A 80 -20.51 11.49 -3.88
C LYS A 80 -21.05 11.00 -2.54
N THR A 81 -21.31 9.70 -2.43
CA THR A 81 -21.79 9.03 -1.21
C THR A 81 -20.68 8.34 -0.44
N ALA A 82 -19.58 7.96 -1.11
CA ALA A 82 -18.41 7.41 -0.46
C ALA A 82 -17.13 7.82 -1.19
N ASN A 83 -16.07 8.10 -0.44
CA ASN A 83 -14.75 8.38 -1.01
C ASN A 83 -14.10 7.09 -1.55
N ALA A 84 -13.25 7.25 -2.56
CA ALA A 84 -12.35 6.18 -2.96
C ALA A 84 -11.42 5.82 -1.80
N ARG A 85 -11.03 4.54 -1.74
CA ARG A 85 -10.08 4.03 -0.75
C ARG A 85 -8.98 3.27 -1.45
N VAL A 86 -7.77 3.43 -0.97
CA VAL A 86 -6.63 2.64 -1.42
C VAL A 86 -5.80 2.20 -0.22
N THR A 87 -5.38 0.95 -0.25
CA THR A 87 -4.35 0.40 0.63
C THR A 87 -3.18 0.00 -0.25
N VAL A 88 -1.97 0.44 0.10
CA VAL A 88 -0.76 0.12 -0.64
C VAL A 88 0.21 -0.61 0.26
N ARG A 89 0.73 -1.74 -0.24
CA ARG A 89 1.89 -2.43 0.32
C ARG A 89 3.05 -2.31 -0.65
N LEU A 90 4.19 -1.93 -0.14
CA LEU A 90 5.45 -1.89 -0.87
C LEU A 90 6.40 -2.90 -0.23
N ASN A 91 6.90 -3.84 -1.04
CA ASN A 91 7.78 -4.92 -0.57
C ASN A 91 7.19 -5.70 0.61
N GLY A 92 5.87 -5.99 0.54
CA GLY A 92 5.11 -6.71 1.57
C GLY A 92 4.70 -5.88 2.79
N VAL A 93 5.18 -4.65 2.95
CA VAL A 93 4.86 -3.78 4.08
C VAL A 93 3.76 -2.78 3.70
N LYS A 94 2.71 -2.70 4.52
CA LYS A 94 1.65 -1.72 4.32
C LYS A 94 2.17 -0.33 4.64
N ILE A 95 2.27 0.51 3.61
CA ILE A 95 2.81 1.87 3.69
C ILE A 95 1.72 2.93 3.68
N LEU A 96 0.56 2.63 3.10
CA LEU A 96 -0.54 3.58 2.95
C LEU A 96 -1.88 2.88 3.16
N ASP A 97 -2.79 3.56 3.86
CA ASP A 97 -4.18 3.13 4.05
C ASP A 97 -5.07 4.37 4.20
N THR A 98 -5.80 4.72 3.14
CA THR A 98 -6.64 5.92 3.11
C THR A 98 -7.96 5.76 3.88
N SER A 99 -8.29 4.56 4.35
CA SER A 99 -9.46 4.33 5.22
C SER A 99 -9.26 4.87 6.64
N ARG A 100 -8.02 5.19 7.01
CA ARG A 100 -7.62 5.67 8.33
C ARG A 100 -7.12 7.11 8.29
N SER A 101 -7.39 7.87 9.34
CA SER A 101 -6.76 9.17 9.53
C SER A 101 -5.24 9.03 9.74
N ARG A 102 -4.49 10.11 9.49
CA ARG A 102 -3.02 10.11 9.72
C ARG A 102 -2.66 9.73 11.17
N ALA A 103 -3.43 10.19 12.14
CA ALA A 103 -3.22 9.84 13.54
C ALA A 103 -3.43 8.34 13.82
N GLN A 104 -4.49 7.74 13.25
CA GLN A 104 -4.76 6.31 13.37
C GLN A 104 -3.68 5.44 12.70
N ARG A 105 -3.13 5.88 11.56
CA ARG A 105 -2.03 5.18 10.89
C ARG A 105 -0.77 5.17 11.76
N ARG A 106 -0.39 6.33 12.31
CA ARG A 106 0.77 6.44 13.21
C ARG A 106 0.62 5.59 14.47
N ALA A 107 -0.56 5.58 15.08
CA ALA A 107 -0.85 4.74 16.25
C ALA A 107 -0.74 3.24 15.93
N ALA A 108 -1.10 2.82 14.72
CA ALA A 108 -0.96 1.42 14.27
C ALA A 108 0.51 1.01 14.09
N LEU A 109 1.38 1.90 13.61
CA LEU A 109 2.81 1.65 13.50
C LEU A 109 3.48 1.46 14.87
N VAL A 110 3.08 2.28 15.86
CA VAL A 110 3.61 2.18 17.25
C VAL A 110 3.20 0.88 17.94
N ARG A 111 2.01 0.35 17.63
CA ARG A 111 1.49 -0.89 18.25
C ARG A 111 2.02 -2.18 17.61
N GLY A 112 2.76 -2.08 16.51
CA GLY A 112 3.22 -3.24 15.74
C GLY A 112 2.09 -3.95 14.96
N PRO A 113 2.43 -4.98 14.18
CA PRO A 113 1.43 -5.76 13.46
C PRO A 113 0.52 -6.50 14.43
N ARG A 114 -0.78 -6.45 14.18
CA ARG A 114 -1.76 -7.23 14.92
C ARG A 114 -1.46 -8.72 14.69
N PRO A 115 -1.40 -9.55 15.75
CA PRO A 115 -1.22 -10.99 15.56
C PRO A 115 -2.30 -11.54 14.62
N ALA A 116 -1.91 -12.46 13.75
CA ALA A 116 -2.85 -13.14 12.87
C ALA A 116 -3.96 -13.76 13.72
N PRO A 117 -5.24 -13.72 13.27
CA PRO A 117 -6.30 -14.42 13.96
C PRO A 117 -5.92 -15.90 14.06
N SER A 118 -6.06 -16.46 15.26
CA SER A 118 -5.83 -17.88 15.48
C SER A 118 -6.65 -18.68 14.47
N PRO A 119 -6.10 -19.73 13.83
CA PRO A 119 -6.89 -20.58 12.96
C PRO A 119 -8.07 -21.11 13.75
N GLY A 120 -9.28 -20.82 13.27
CA GLY A 120 -10.50 -21.37 13.84
C GLY A 120 -10.46 -22.90 13.88
N PRO A 121 -11.24 -23.54 14.75
CA PRO A 121 -11.26 -25.00 14.82
C PRO A 121 -11.54 -25.58 13.44
N SER A 122 -10.63 -26.48 12.99
CA SER A 122 -10.76 -27.13 11.69
C SER A 122 -12.10 -27.89 11.61
N PRO A 123 -12.90 -27.70 10.58
CA PRO A 123 -14.16 -28.44 10.40
C PRO A 123 -13.92 -29.93 10.03
N PHE A 124 -12.67 -30.33 9.89
CA PHE A 124 -12.32 -31.68 9.51
C PHE A 124 -12.06 -32.54 10.76
N ARG A 125 -13.11 -33.26 11.20
CA ARG A 125 -12.98 -34.35 12.17
C ARG A 125 -12.81 -35.65 11.35
N PRO A 126 -11.66 -36.34 11.40
CA PRO A 126 -11.56 -37.63 10.77
C PRO A 126 -12.48 -38.62 11.55
N THR A 127 -13.42 -39.22 10.86
CA THR A 127 -14.19 -40.35 11.37
C THR A 127 -13.26 -41.54 11.51
N ALA A 128 -13.14 -42.06 12.73
CA ALA A 128 -12.39 -43.27 12.99
C ALA A 128 -13.05 -44.46 12.22
N PRO A 129 -12.22 -45.35 11.62
CA PRO A 129 -12.78 -46.55 10.98
C PRO A 129 -13.40 -47.45 12.05
N GLY A 130 -14.66 -47.81 11.80
CA GLY A 130 -15.39 -48.76 12.64
C GLY A 130 -14.67 -50.11 12.69
N ARG A 131 -14.44 -50.61 13.91
CA ARG A 131 -14.06 -51.99 14.14
C ARG A 131 -15.29 -52.85 13.78
N SER A 132 -15.16 -53.66 12.74
CA SER A 132 -16.05 -54.82 12.51
C SER A 132 -15.61 -55.95 13.41
N SER A 133 -16.55 -56.45 14.15
CA SER A 133 -16.48 -57.70 14.92
C SER A 133 -16.61 -58.89 13.98
#